data_a745efe9b6ea17f9be6cbd2020954368
#
_entry.id   a745efe9b6ea17f9be6cbd2020954368
#
_cell.length_a   1.000
_cell.length_b   1.000
_cell.length_c   1.000
_cell.angle_alpha   90.00
_cell.angle_beta   90.00
_cell.angle_gamma   90.00
#
_symmetry.space_group_name_H-M   'P 1'
#
loop_
_entity.id
_entity.type
_entity.pdbx_description
1 polymer ?
#
loop_
_entity_poly.entity_id
_entity_poly.type
_entity_poly.pdbx_seq_one_letter_code
_entity_poly.pdbx_strand_id
1 'polypeptide(L)'
;MKDFLIIKACGHKDENLEIENIKSLAELYGMNTKVVCIENYDSLQEALTSNGQYDYIYLSSHGGSDGFCNELRTLDVKWMEFGELICESDCLKGNSILLLSCCRGGLNEVAYDMFWNCLKIEYVVGPRQSLTSSDLLIGFHLLLYNLEHRGIDPIVACDKVLKGTDIRFKCFDRMETESDPAFIARCKELDKLFDIE
;
A
#
# COMPACT_ATOMS: atom_id res chain seq x y z
N MET A 1 19.29 -7.35 -1.94
CA MET A 1 18.12 -7.68 -2.76
C MET A 1 16.90 -7.30 -1.94
N LYS A 2 15.94 -6.58 -2.49
CA LYS A 2 14.70 -6.19 -1.80
C LYS A 2 13.68 -7.31 -1.88
N ASP A 3 12.89 -7.49 -0.82
CA ASP A 3 11.79 -8.46 -0.76
C ASP A 3 10.45 -7.75 -0.96
N PHE A 4 9.62 -8.29 -1.83
CA PHE A 4 8.37 -7.68 -2.29
C PHE A 4 7.20 -8.65 -2.15
N LEU A 5 6.29 -8.35 -1.22
CA LEU A 5 5.04 -9.08 -1.05
C LEU A 5 3.96 -8.45 -1.93
N ILE A 6 3.37 -9.25 -2.78
CA ILE A 6 2.24 -8.88 -3.63
C ILE A 6 1.00 -9.60 -3.12
N ILE A 7 0.04 -8.84 -2.58
CA ILE A 7 -1.23 -9.33 -2.04
C ILE A 7 -2.30 -9.13 -3.11
N LYS A 8 -2.81 -10.22 -3.62
CA LYS A 8 -3.91 -10.27 -4.58
C LYS A 8 -5.22 -10.47 -3.84
N ALA A 9 -5.99 -9.42 -3.68
CA ALA A 9 -7.20 -9.38 -2.86
C ALA A 9 -8.48 -9.00 -3.63
N CYS A 10 -8.38 -8.40 -4.83
CA CYS A 10 -9.55 -7.90 -5.54
C CYS A 10 -10.47 -9.03 -5.98
N GLY A 11 -9.92 -10.09 -6.58
CA GLY A 11 -10.68 -11.18 -7.21
C GLY A 11 -11.25 -10.81 -8.60
N HIS A 12 -10.98 -9.61 -9.09
CA HIS A 12 -11.44 -9.16 -10.41
C HIS A 12 -10.65 -9.86 -11.54
N LYS A 13 -11.29 -10.04 -12.71
CA LYS A 13 -10.67 -10.76 -13.85
C LYS A 13 -9.35 -10.13 -14.30
N ASP A 14 -9.28 -8.80 -14.32
CA ASP A 14 -8.11 -8.07 -14.82
C ASP A 14 -6.96 -8.00 -13.81
N GLU A 15 -7.23 -8.33 -12.55
CA GLU A 15 -6.22 -8.34 -11.48
C GLU A 15 -5.06 -9.31 -11.78
N ASN A 16 -5.33 -10.46 -12.40
CA ASN A 16 -4.28 -11.40 -12.76
C ASN A 16 -3.23 -10.77 -13.68
N LEU A 17 -3.69 -10.01 -14.69
CA LEU A 17 -2.79 -9.33 -15.63
C LEU A 17 -1.98 -8.23 -14.92
N GLU A 18 -2.60 -7.49 -14.02
CA GLU A 18 -1.92 -6.49 -13.20
C GLU A 18 -0.81 -7.14 -12.37
N ILE A 19 -1.13 -8.16 -11.60
CA ILE A 19 -0.20 -8.85 -10.70
C ILE A 19 0.97 -9.50 -11.47
N GLU A 20 0.71 -10.18 -12.59
CA GLU A 20 1.75 -10.78 -13.44
C GLU A 20 2.72 -9.72 -13.98
N ASN A 21 2.21 -8.57 -14.41
CA ASN A 21 3.03 -7.48 -14.91
C ASN A 21 3.86 -6.82 -13.80
N ILE A 22 3.26 -6.52 -12.64
CA ILE A 22 3.96 -5.91 -11.49
C ILE A 22 5.05 -6.86 -10.97
N LYS A 23 4.73 -8.16 -10.85
CA LYS A 23 5.71 -9.19 -10.48
C LYS A 23 6.90 -9.20 -11.45
N SER A 24 6.62 -9.34 -12.75
CA SER A 24 7.66 -9.42 -13.78
C SER A 24 8.55 -8.17 -13.78
N LEU A 25 7.97 -6.99 -13.56
CA LEU A 25 8.70 -5.74 -13.48
C LEU A 25 9.60 -5.69 -12.23
N ALA A 26 9.08 -6.08 -11.08
CA ALA A 26 9.85 -6.12 -9.84
C ALA A 26 11.04 -7.10 -9.94
N GLU A 27 10.81 -8.29 -10.51
CA GLU A 27 11.86 -9.28 -10.77
C GLU A 27 12.91 -8.75 -11.77
N LEU A 28 12.51 -7.99 -12.79
CA LEU A 28 13.41 -7.32 -13.72
C LEU A 28 14.35 -6.33 -12.99
N TYR A 29 13.89 -5.71 -11.92
CA TYR A 29 14.70 -4.81 -11.08
C TYR A 29 15.44 -5.53 -9.95
N GLY A 30 15.47 -6.86 -9.98
CA GLY A 30 16.24 -7.69 -9.03
C GLY A 30 15.58 -7.82 -7.66
N MET A 31 14.27 -7.64 -7.57
CA MET A 31 13.52 -7.88 -6.33
C MET A 31 13.14 -9.36 -6.20
N ASN A 32 13.09 -9.85 -4.98
CA ASN A 32 12.53 -11.17 -4.66
C ASN A 32 11.04 -11.03 -4.41
N THR A 33 10.21 -11.60 -5.27
CA THR A 33 8.76 -11.42 -5.23
C THR A 33 8.04 -12.63 -4.62
N LYS A 34 7.07 -12.37 -3.74
CA LYS A 34 6.11 -13.37 -3.26
C LYS A 34 4.70 -12.89 -3.56
N VAL A 35 3.94 -13.71 -4.30
CA VAL A 35 2.52 -13.43 -4.59
C VAL A 35 1.66 -14.30 -3.70
N VAL A 36 0.68 -13.71 -3.03
CA VAL A 36 -0.33 -14.40 -2.23
C VAL A 36 -1.73 -13.97 -2.67
N CYS A 37 -2.64 -14.94 -2.80
CA CYS A 37 -4.06 -14.67 -3.05
C CYS A 37 -4.79 -14.76 -1.72
N ILE A 38 -5.61 -13.77 -1.44
CA ILE A 38 -6.41 -13.73 -0.21
C ILE A 38 -7.89 -13.58 -0.57
N GLU A 39 -8.76 -14.30 0.14
CA GLU A 39 -10.20 -14.33 -0.09
C GLU A 39 -11.01 -13.86 1.13
N ASN A 40 -10.39 -13.87 2.30
CA ASN A 40 -11.01 -13.52 3.58
C ASN A 40 -9.95 -13.02 4.58
N TYR A 41 -10.41 -12.62 5.77
CA TYR A 41 -9.56 -12.08 6.82
C TYR A 41 -8.48 -13.07 7.30
N ASP A 42 -8.83 -14.34 7.47
CA ASP A 42 -7.89 -15.38 7.94
C ASP A 42 -6.72 -15.56 6.94
N SER A 43 -7.04 -15.59 5.64
CA SER A 43 -6.02 -15.69 4.59
C SER A 43 -5.16 -14.44 4.49
N LEU A 44 -5.67 -13.26 4.80
CA LEU A 44 -4.89 -12.03 4.92
C LEU A 44 -3.90 -12.12 6.09
N GLN A 45 -4.39 -12.52 7.25
CA GLN A 45 -3.55 -12.70 8.45
C GLN A 45 -2.45 -13.73 8.21
N GLU A 46 -2.78 -14.89 7.62
CA GLU A 46 -1.80 -15.91 7.25
C GLU A 46 -0.75 -15.37 6.26
N ALA A 47 -1.17 -14.60 5.25
CA ALA A 47 -0.27 -14.01 4.26
C ALA A 47 0.77 -13.09 4.90
N LEU A 48 0.37 -12.29 5.89
CA LEU A 48 1.25 -11.36 6.61
C LEU A 48 2.13 -12.08 7.65
N THR A 49 1.63 -13.11 8.33
CA THR A 49 2.37 -13.84 9.38
C THR A 49 3.30 -14.93 8.85
N SER A 50 3.21 -15.29 7.56
CA SER A 50 3.95 -16.41 6.96
C SER A 50 5.44 -16.14 6.70
N ASN A 51 6.19 -15.77 7.77
CA ASN A 51 7.66 -15.81 7.84
C ASN A 51 8.45 -15.06 6.76
N GLY A 52 8.09 -13.85 6.44
CA GLY A 52 8.89 -12.98 5.59
C GLY A 52 8.92 -11.56 6.16
N GLN A 53 10.05 -10.88 5.98
CA GLN A 53 10.11 -9.44 6.16
C GLN A 53 10.32 -8.79 4.81
N TYR A 54 9.49 -7.80 4.49
CA TYR A 54 9.41 -7.20 3.17
C TYR A 54 9.83 -5.73 3.18
N ASP A 55 10.50 -5.32 2.12
CA ASP A 55 10.79 -3.91 1.83
C ASP A 55 9.56 -3.22 1.20
N TYR A 56 8.73 -4.02 0.51
CA TYR A 56 7.51 -3.56 -0.16
C TYR A 56 6.34 -4.49 0.12
N ILE A 57 5.17 -3.89 0.35
CA ILE A 57 3.88 -4.58 0.23
C ILE A 57 3.07 -3.89 -0.87
N TYR A 58 2.62 -4.65 -1.85
CA TYR A 58 1.68 -4.24 -2.88
C TYR A 58 0.33 -4.89 -2.62
N LEU A 59 -0.70 -4.07 -2.41
CA LEU A 59 -2.07 -4.54 -2.20
C LEU A 59 -2.90 -4.21 -3.43
N SER A 60 -3.37 -5.24 -4.16
CA SER A 60 -4.38 -5.10 -5.21
C SER A 60 -5.76 -5.45 -4.64
N SER A 61 -6.68 -4.47 -4.63
CA SER A 61 -8.02 -4.61 -4.04
C SER A 61 -8.98 -3.55 -4.55
N HIS A 62 -10.27 -3.70 -4.25
CA HIS A 62 -11.17 -2.55 -4.26
C HIS A 62 -10.91 -1.68 -3.03
N GLY A 63 -10.91 -0.37 -3.19
CA GLY A 63 -10.61 0.54 -2.08
C GLY A 63 -11.56 1.73 -1.98
N GLY A 64 -11.58 2.29 -0.79
CA GLY A 64 -12.35 3.49 -0.42
C GLY A 64 -11.61 4.31 0.64
N SER A 65 -12.30 5.33 1.20
CA SER A 65 -11.76 6.14 2.30
C SER A 65 -11.53 5.34 3.58
N ASP A 66 -12.38 4.35 3.85
CA ASP A 66 -12.45 3.70 5.16
C ASP A 66 -11.73 2.36 5.20
N GLY A 67 -11.49 1.73 4.03
CA GLY A 67 -10.90 0.41 3.94
C GLY A 67 -10.87 -0.13 2.53
N PHE A 68 -10.59 -1.42 2.42
CA PHE A 68 -10.54 -2.16 1.17
C PHE A 68 -11.33 -3.47 1.26
N CYS A 69 -11.73 -3.98 0.10
CA CYS A 69 -12.50 -5.22 0.02
C CYS A 69 -12.21 -5.98 -1.28
N ASN A 70 -12.66 -7.23 -1.33
CA ASN A 70 -12.69 -7.99 -2.56
C ASN A 70 -14.04 -7.87 -3.29
N GLU A 71 -14.11 -8.39 -4.51
CA GLU A 71 -15.32 -8.37 -5.36
C GLU A 71 -16.53 -9.02 -4.67
N LEU A 72 -16.30 -10.13 -3.96
CA LEU A 72 -17.36 -10.90 -3.29
C LEU A 72 -17.73 -10.40 -1.90
N ARG A 73 -17.06 -9.37 -1.41
CA ARG A 73 -17.24 -8.85 -0.03
C ARG A 73 -17.04 -9.90 1.08
N THR A 74 -16.29 -10.96 0.81
CA THR A 74 -15.84 -11.93 1.82
C THR A 74 -14.63 -11.42 2.60
N LEU A 75 -13.95 -10.43 2.06
CA LEU A 75 -12.90 -9.64 2.68
C LEU A 75 -13.37 -8.17 2.67
N ASP A 76 -13.50 -7.58 3.84
CA ASP A 76 -13.81 -6.15 4.04
C ASP A 76 -13.02 -5.70 5.27
N VAL A 77 -11.97 -4.89 5.07
CA VAL A 77 -10.96 -4.57 6.08
C VAL A 77 -10.79 -3.05 6.15
N LYS A 78 -10.87 -2.49 7.34
CA LYS A 78 -10.57 -1.07 7.55
C LYS A 78 -9.08 -0.80 7.46
N TRP A 79 -8.71 0.41 7.06
CA TRP A 79 -7.29 0.78 6.97
C TRP A 79 -6.58 0.67 8.31
N MET A 80 -7.25 1.03 9.41
CA MET A 80 -6.71 0.86 10.76
C MET A 80 -6.41 -0.60 11.09
N GLU A 81 -7.34 -1.50 10.82
CA GLU A 81 -7.19 -2.95 11.05
C GLU A 81 -6.05 -3.52 10.21
N PHE A 82 -5.88 -3.04 8.96
CA PHE A 82 -4.77 -3.45 8.11
C PHE A 82 -3.42 -2.98 8.65
N GLY A 83 -3.34 -1.73 9.12
CA GLY A 83 -2.13 -1.20 9.76
C GLY A 83 -1.75 -1.98 11.02
N GLU A 84 -2.74 -2.34 11.86
CA GLU A 84 -2.56 -3.16 13.04
C GLU A 84 -2.04 -4.56 12.70
N LEU A 85 -2.67 -5.25 11.73
CA LEU A 85 -2.23 -6.55 11.24
C LEU A 85 -0.79 -6.54 10.72
N ILE A 86 -0.40 -5.51 9.96
CA ILE A 86 0.97 -5.34 9.48
C ILE A 86 1.93 -5.17 10.65
N CYS A 87 1.55 -4.39 11.65
CA CYS A 87 2.38 -4.16 12.84
C CYS A 87 2.57 -5.45 13.66
N GLU A 88 1.47 -6.15 13.96
CA GLU A 88 1.48 -7.38 14.77
C GLU A 88 2.21 -8.54 14.07
N SER A 89 2.09 -8.64 12.75
CA SER A 89 2.74 -9.70 11.97
C SER A 89 4.25 -9.56 11.87
N ASP A 90 4.81 -8.41 12.21
CA ASP A 90 6.24 -8.08 12.06
C ASP A 90 6.78 -8.32 10.64
N CYS A 91 5.90 -8.22 9.63
CA CYS A 91 6.22 -8.57 8.24
C CYS A 91 6.99 -7.50 7.48
N LEU A 92 7.24 -6.34 8.06
CA LEU A 92 7.99 -5.27 7.42
C LEU A 92 9.41 -5.17 7.95
N LYS A 93 10.34 -4.92 7.03
CA LYS A 93 11.66 -4.36 7.36
C LYS A 93 11.50 -2.89 7.75
N GLY A 94 12.51 -2.30 8.38
CA GLY A 94 12.54 -0.85 8.54
C GLY A 94 12.60 -0.13 7.19
N ASN A 95 11.97 1.05 7.08
CA ASN A 95 11.90 1.87 5.87
C ASN A 95 11.11 1.21 4.71
N SER A 96 10.03 0.54 5.03
CA SER A 96 9.21 -0.17 4.05
C SER A 96 8.19 0.75 3.36
N ILE A 97 7.82 0.37 2.14
CA ILE A 97 6.87 1.10 1.30
C ILE A 97 5.60 0.26 1.10
N LEU A 98 4.44 0.84 1.44
CA LEU A 98 3.15 0.29 1.08
C LEU A 98 2.69 0.88 -0.25
N LEU A 99 2.42 0.03 -1.23
CA LEU A 99 1.88 0.36 -2.53
C LEU A 99 0.42 -0.10 -2.58
N LEU A 100 -0.52 0.84 -2.49
CA LEU A 100 -1.94 0.57 -2.41
C LEU A 100 -2.58 0.67 -3.80
N SER A 101 -2.59 -0.44 -4.55
CA SER A 101 -3.24 -0.54 -5.86
C SER A 101 -4.75 -0.74 -5.71
N CYS A 102 -5.39 0.31 -5.25
CA CYS A 102 -6.83 0.37 -5.06
C CYS A 102 -7.32 1.82 -5.19
N CYS A 103 -8.58 1.99 -5.51
CA CYS A 103 -9.19 3.31 -5.57
C CYS A 103 -9.02 4.04 -4.24
N ARG A 104 -8.57 5.30 -4.30
CA ARG A 104 -8.42 6.19 -3.14
C ARG A 104 -7.40 5.73 -2.07
N GLY A 105 -6.54 4.76 -2.37
CA GLY A 105 -5.47 4.34 -1.46
C GLY A 105 -4.45 5.43 -1.10
N GLY A 106 -4.41 6.54 -1.84
CA GLY A 106 -3.55 7.71 -1.59
C GLY A 106 -4.27 8.88 -0.90
N LEU A 107 -5.32 8.65 -0.11
CA LEU A 107 -5.96 9.68 0.72
C LEU A 107 -5.18 9.91 2.02
N ASN A 108 -5.35 11.09 2.62
CA ASN A 108 -4.69 11.44 3.88
C ASN A 108 -5.11 10.48 5.01
N GLU A 109 -6.39 10.20 5.11
CA GLU A 109 -6.96 9.33 6.14
C GLU A 109 -6.34 7.92 6.08
N VAL A 110 -6.11 7.39 4.88
CA VAL A 110 -5.46 6.09 4.67
C VAL A 110 -4.03 6.09 5.22
N ALA A 111 -3.24 7.09 4.83
CA ALA A 111 -1.86 7.21 5.31
C ALA A 111 -1.79 7.42 6.82
N TYR A 112 -2.71 8.23 7.38
CA TYR A 112 -2.77 8.50 8.82
C TYR A 112 -3.07 7.22 9.62
N ASP A 113 -4.05 6.44 9.20
CA ASP A 113 -4.39 5.18 9.84
C ASP A 113 -3.23 4.17 9.76
N MET A 114 -2.50 4.11 8.63
CA MET A 114 -1.31 3.26 8.48
C MET A 114 -0.18 3.69 9.42
N PHE A 115 0.16 4.98 9.44
CA PHE A 115 1.28 5.50 10.23
C PHE A 115 1.01 5.46 11.73
N TRP A 116 -0.24 5.67 12.16
CA TRP A 116 -0.61 5.58 13.57
C TRP A 116 -0.41 4.16 14.12
N ASN A 117 -0.74 3.13 13.32
CA ASN A 117 -0.69 1.74 13.74
C ASN A 117 0.69 1.09 13.60
N CYS A 118 1.51 1.48 12.63
CA CYS A 118 2.74 0.76 12.34
C CYS A 118 3.94 1.68 12.06
N LEU A 119 4.88 1.73 13.00
CA LEU A 119 6.10 2.54 12.92
C LEU A 119 7.10 2.09 11.83
N LYS A 120 6.99 0.87 11.33
CA LYS A 120 7.89 0.33 10.29
C LYS A 120 7.54 0.79 8.88
N ILE A 121 6.34 1.34 8.69
CA ILE A 121 5.93 1.91 7.41
C ILE A 121 6.59 3.28 7.25
N GLU A 122 7.46 3.44 6.27
CA GLU A 122 8.11 4.72 5.95
C GLU A 122 7.30 5.50 4.93
N TYR A 123 6.79 4.81 3.90
CA TYR A 123 6.00 5.43 2.84
C TYR A 123 4.69 4.71 2.61
N VAL A 124 3.63 5.49 2.37
CA VAL A 124 2.34 5.00 1.86
C VAL A 124 2.09 5.64 0.50
N VAL A 125 1.89 4.84 -0.53
CA VAL A 125 1.69 5.32 -1.90
C VAL A 125 0.43 4.73 -2.50
N GLY A 126 -0.42 5.56 -3.05
CA GLY A 126 -1.64 5.14 -3.75
C GLY A 126 -2.27 6.26 -4.58
N PRO A 127 -3.31 5.94 -5.38
CA PRO A 127 -4.03 6.93 -6.15
C PRO A 127 -4.99 7.73 -5.26
N ARG A 128 -5.15 9.01 -5.57
CA ARG A 128 -6.11 9.90 -4.89
C ARG A 128 -7.53 9.80 -5.44
N GLN A 129 -7.73 9.08 -6.51
CA GLN A 129 -8.97 8.99 -7.26
C GLN A 129 -9.37 7.55 -7.53
N SER A 130 -10.58 7.33 -8.03
CA SER A 130 -10.97 6.04 -8.57
C SER A 130 -10.35 5.87 -9.95
N LEU A 131 -9.73 4.73 -10.18
CA LEU A 131 -8.99 4.40 -11.40
C LEU A 131 -9.43 3.05 -11.96
N THR A 132 -9.23 2.86 -13.25
CA THR A 132 -9.35 1.53 -13.88
C THR A 132 -8.11 0.68 -13.59
N SER A 133 -8.19 -0.64 -13.75
CA SER A 133 -7.04 -1.54 -13.61
C SER A 133 -5.89 -1.16 -14.56
N SER A 134 -6.22 -0.68 -15.76
CA SER A 134 -5.20 -0.22 -16.73
C SER A 134 -4.47 1.03 -16.24
N ASP A 135 -5.17 1.99 -15.64
CA ASP A 135 -4.56 3.19 -15.08
C ASP A 135 -3.65 2.84 -13.88
N LEU A 136 -4.13 1.95 -13.00
CA LEU A 136 -3.35 1.45 -11.87
C LEU A 136 -2.08 0.76 -12.35
N LEU A 137 -2.18 -0.14 -13.33
CA LEU A 137 -1.03 -0.84 -13.89
C LEU A 137 0.01 0.12 -14.45
N ILE A 138 -0.38 1.06 -15.29
CA ILE A 138 0.55 2.05 -15.89
C ILE A 138 1.15 2.95 -14.81
N GLY A 139 0.34 3.40 -13.86
CA GLY A 139 0.81 4.25 -12.76
C GLY A 139 1.87 3.55 -11.90
N PHE A 140 1.62 2.32 -11.46
CA PHE A 140 2.58 1.55 -10.67
C PHE A 140 3.80 1.09 -11.48
N HIS A 141 3.65 0.82 -12.78
CA HIS A 141 4.78 0.56 -13.66
C HIS A 141 5.77 1.73 -13.68
N LEU A 142 5.28 2.95 -13.93
CA LEU A 142 6.10 4.15 -13.93
C LEU A 142 6.66 4.45 -12.54
N LEU A 143 5.89 4.20 -11.49
CA LEU A 143 6.34 4.38 -10.11
C LEU A 143 7.54 3.46 -9.82
N LEU A 144 7.39 2.14 -10.00
CA LEU A 144 8.45 1.16 -9.76
C LEU A 144 9.69 1.41 -10.63
N TYR A 145 9.51 1.79 -11.90
CA TYR A 145 10.61 2.20 -12.77
C TYR A 145 11.40 3.36 -12.15
N ASN A 146 10.73 4.38 -11.66
CA ASN A 146 11.40 5.53 -11.06
C ASN A 146 12.07 5.17 -9.73
N LEU A 147 11.41 4.40 -8.87
CA LEU A 147 11.95 3.98 -7.58
C LEU A 147 13.17 3.06 -7.75
N GLU A 148 13.02 1.96 -8.49
CA GLU A 148 13.99 0.87 -8.47
C GLU A 148 15.05 0.99 -9.56
N HIS A 149 14.68 1.41 -10.76
CA HIS A 149 15.64 1.55 -11.85
C HIS A 149 16.36 2.89 -11.85
N ARG A 150 15.64 3.97 -11.48
CA ARG A 150 16.20 5.33 -11.48
C ARG A 150 16.68 5.78 -10.10
N GLY A 151 16.37 5.07 -9.03
CA GLY A 151 16.72 5.42 -7.66
C GLY A 151 16.15 6.78 -7.23
N ILE A 152 14.94 7.12 -7.68
CA ILE A 152 14.30 8.40 -7.42
C ILE A 152 13.50 8.29 -6.13
N ASP A 153 13.54 9.34 -5.33
CA ASP A 153 12.73 9.49 -4.13
C ASP A 153 11.23 9.23 -4.40
N PRO A 154 10.49 8.56 -3.50
CA PRO A 154 9.11 8.17 -3.71
C PRO A 154 8.15 9.33 -3.99
N ILE A 155 8.32 10.48 -3.33
CA ILE A 155 7.49 11.68 -3.56
C ILE A 155 7.72 12.20 -4.98
N VAL A 156 8.98 12.32 -5.39
CA VAL A 156 9.35 12.77 -6.74
C VAL A 156 8.92 11.76 -7.79
N ALA A 157 8.95 10.46 -7.48
CA ALA A 157 8.48 9.41 -8.39
C ALA A 157 6.98 9.53 -8.68
N CYS A 158 6.15 9.85 -7.66
CA CYS A 158 4.73 10.13 -7.84
C CYS A 158 4.47 11.35 -8.74
N ASP A 159 5.26 12.44 -8.59
CA ASP A 159 5.17 13.60 -9.46
C ASP A 159 5.49 13.27 -10.93
N LYS A 160 6.42 12.34 -11.16
CA LYS A 160 6.73 11.87 -12.52
C LYS A 160 5.62 11.02 -13.12
N VAL A 161 4.95 10.19 -12.31
CA VAL A 161 3.75 9.46 -12.75
C VAL A 161 2.68 10.45 -13.21
N LEU A 162 2.38 11.47 -12.41
CA LEU A 162 1.40 12.50 -12.76
C LEU A 162 1.76 13.20 -14.08
N LYS A 163 3.02 13.61 -14.26
CA LYS A 163 3.49 14.31 -15.47
C LYS A 163 3.46 13.45 -16.72
N GLY A 164 3.56 12.11 -16.56
CA GLY A 164 3.57 11.19 -17.69
C GLY A 164 2.21 10.61 -18.08
N THR A 165 1.22 10.66 -17.18
CA THR A 165 -0.05 9.94 -17.35
C THR A 165 -1.30 10.72 -16.95
N ASP A 166 -1.17 11.88 -16.31
CA ASP A 166 -2.26 12.59 -15.60
C ASP A 166 -2.88 11.80 -14.41
N ILE A 167 -2.34 10.66 -14.05
CA ILE A 167 -2.78 9.85 -12.91
C ILE A 167 -2.20 10.43 -11.62
N ARG A 168 -3.06 10.78 -10.67
CA ARG A 168 -2.66 11.39 -9.40
C ARG A 168 -2.37 10.35 -8.35
N PHE A 169 -1.12 9.91 -8.26
CA PHE A 169 -0.61 9.20 -7.09
C PHE A 169 -0.15 10.21 -6.03
N LYS A 170 -0.32 9.83 -4.78
CA LYS A 170 0.26 10.53 -3.64
C LYS A 170 1.18 9.59 -2.90
N CYS A 171 2.37 10.06 -2.61
CA CYS A 171 3.26 9.46 -1.63
C CYS A 171 3.16 10.26 -0.34
N PHE A 172 2.99 9.57 0.76
CA PHE A 172 3.11 10.12 2.10
C PHE A 172 4.41 9.60 2.71
N ASP A 173 5.26 10.50 3.12
CA ASP A 173 6.45 10.24 3.92
C ASP A 173 6.08 10.32 5.39
N ARG A 174 6.55 9.37 6.21
CA ARG A 174 6.26 9.34 7.64
C ARG A 174 6.71 10.60 8.35
N MET A 175 7.97 11.00 8.17
CA MET A 175 8.53 12.15 8.90
C MET A 175 7.79 13.45 8.58
N GLU A 176 7.44 13.66 7.30
CA GLU A 176 6.63 14.79 6.89
C GLU A 176 5.22 14.73 7.49
N THR A 177 4.59 13.54 7.45
CA THR A 177 3.22 13.32 7.95
C THR A 177 3.13 13.49 9.47
N GLU A 178 4.10 13.00 10.24
CA GLU A 178 4.15 13.17 11.70
C GLU A 178 4.24 14.61 12.16
N SER A 179 4.72 15.51 11.30
CA SER A 179 4.75 16.97 11.53
C SER A 179 3.47 17.69 11.07
N ASP A 180 2.56 17.00 10.37
CA ASP A 180 1.31 17.60 9.88
C ASP A 180 0.32 17.81 11.04
N PRO A 181 -0.15 19.06 11.27
CA PRO A 181 -1.15 19.35 12.31
C PRO A 181 -2.43 18.49 12.19
N ALA A 182 -2.85 18.12 10.99
CA ALA A 182 -4.02 17.29 10.77
C ALA A 182 -3.78 15.85 11.24
N PHE A 183 -2.60 15.29 10.99
CA PHE A 183 -2.20 13.99 11.53
C PHE A 183 -2.14 14.00 13.06
N ILE A 184 -1.49 15.01 13.65
CA ILE A 184 -1.40 15.17 15.11
C ILE A 184 -2.79 15.27 15.74
N ALA A 185 -3.71 16.01 15.12
CA ALA A 185 -5.10 16.09 15.58
C ALA A 185 -5.81 14.73 15.51
N ARG A 186 -5.62 14.00 14.41
CA ARG A 186 -6.18 12.65 14.22
C ARG A 186 -5.66 11.66 15.25
N CYS A 187 -4.35 11.65 15.54
CA CYS A 187 -3.76 10.80 16.57
C CYS A 187 -4.41 11.05 17.94
N LYS A 188 -4.56 12.32 18.35
CA LYS A 188 -5.22 12.69 19.60
C LYS A 188 -6.70 12.26 19.68
N GLU A 189 -7.40 12.20 18.56
CA GLU A 189 -8.76 11.68 18.51
C GLU A 189 -8.77 10.16 18.67
N LEU A 190 -7.86 9.46 18.04
CA LEU A 190 -7.72 8.01 18.13
C LEU A 190 -7.27 7.58 19.54
N ASP A 191 -6.28 8.26 20.12
CA ASP A 191 -5.82 8.00 21.48
C ASP A 191 -6.98 8.09 22.49
N LYS A 192 -7.85 9.11 22.35
CA LYS A 192 -9.04 9.24 23.18
C LYS A 192 -10.08 8.16 22.93
N LEU A 193 -10.22 7.71 21.67
CA LEU A 193 -11.20 6.69 21.30
C LEU A 193 -10.83 5.31 21.87
N PHE A 194 -9.54 5.04 21.99
CA PHE A 194 -9.01 3.76 22.47
C PHE A 194 -8.48 3.83 23.92
N ASP A 195 -8.78 4.92 24.66
CA ASP A 195 -8.33 5.12 26.06
C ASP A 195 -6.81 4.93 26.24
N ILE A 196 -6.02 5.33 25.24
CA ILE A 196 -4.54 5.31 25.29
C ILE A 196 -4.09 6.60 26.01
N GLU A 197 -3.45 6.45 27.20
CA GLU A 197 -2.86 7.55 27.98
C GLU A 197 -1.45 7.95 27.50
#